data_e4f682655286862339047f73f3958839
#
_entry.id   e4f682655286862339047f73f3958839
#
_cell.length_a   1.000
_cell.length_b   1.000
_cell.length_c   1.000
_cell.angle_alpha   90.00
_cell.angle_beta   90.00
_cell.angle_gamma   90.00
#
_symmetry.space_group_name_H-M   'P 1'
#
loop_
_entity.id
_entity.type
_entity.pdbx_description
1 polymer ?
#
loop_
_entity_poly.entity_id
_entity_poly.type
_entity_poly.pdbx_seq_one_letter_code
_entity_poly.pdbx_strand_id
1 'polypeptide(L)'
;ERHLEILPPAYRDKGLVPPKKLAALAELLESFGENEEILYLASGDPLIYGLGKWLSEKFKGRVVISPGISAMQYLASRIALPMNDAYLTSSHAKVPNFDLIMSLSKVFIVTDQKVGPYEIAQEAVKRGLYKVLVIGEQLSYEDERITILPASEVEDREYEMNVAVVLDEGFGIYQG
;
A
#
# COMPACT_ATOMS: atom_id res chain seq x y z
N GLU A 1 7.80 13.45 8.26
CA GLU A 1 8.95 13.54 9.21
C GLU A 1 9.92 12.39 9.00
N ARG A 2 9.52 11.10 9.12
CA ARG A 2 10.38 9.91 8.96
C ARG A 2 11.30 9.94 7.73
N HIS A 3 10.79 10.39 6.58
CA HIS A 3 11.60 10.44 5.34
C HIS A 3 12.72 11.49 5.40
N LEU A 4 12.56 12.53 6.21
CA LEU A 4 13.60 13.54 6.39
C LEU A 4 14.76 13.00 7.24
N GLU A 5 14.48 12.05 8.16
CA GLU A 5 15.49 11.48 9.05
C GLU A 5 16.54 10.63 8.30
N ILE A 6 16.13 10.01 7.18
CA ILE A 6 17.03 9.21 6.34
C ILE A 6 17.91 10.06 5.42
N LEU A 7 17.60 11.35 5.26
CA LEU A 7 18.40 12.25 4.44
C LEU A 7 19.73 12.60 5.13
N PRO A 8 20.81 12.75 4.36
CA PRO A 8 22.04 13.35 4.88
C PRO A 8 21.76 14.72 5.53
N PRO A 9 22.46 15.10 6.61
CA PRO A 9 22.20 16.36 7.34
C PRO A 9 22.12 17.60 6.45
N ALA A 10 22.97 17.70 5.43
CA ALA A 10 23.00 18.82 4.49
C ALA A 10 21.67 19.04 3.71
N TYR A 11 20.81 18.04 3.65
CA TYR A 11 19.51 18.12 2.96
C TYR A 11 18.32 18.22 3.91
N ARG A 12 18.49 17.88 5.19
CA ARG A 12 17.40 17.93 6.18
C ARG A 12 16.85 19.33 6.37
N ASP A 13 17.72 20.33 6.44
CA ASP A 13 17.34 21.73 6.64
C ASP A 13 16.57 22.33 5.43
N LYS A 14 16.66 21.69 4.27
CA LYS A 14 15.93 22.06 3.07
C LYS A 14 14.59 21.32 2.97
N GLY A 15 14.33 20.37 3.87
CA GLY A 15 13.16 19.52 3.85
C GLY A 15 11.88 20.27 4.20
N LEU A 16 10.84 20.13 3.37
CA LEU A 16 9.52 20.64 3.62
C LEU A 16 8.55 19.49 3.86
N VAL A 17 7.69 19.62 4.86
CA VAL A 17 6.60 18.68 5.07
C VAL A 17 5.47 19.04 4.10
N PRO A 18 5.10 18.16 3.17
CA PRO A 18 4.09 18.48 2.18
C PRO A 18 2.70 18.61 2.82
N PRO A 19 1.84 19.49 2.29
CA PRO A 19 0.46 19.57 2.74
C PRO A 19 -0.31 18.29 2.41
N LYS A 20 -1.28 17.93 3.27
CA LYS A 20 -2.08 16.70 3.10
C LYS A 20 -3.07 16.78 1.92
N LYS A 21 -3.52 17.99 1.56
CA LYS A 21 -4.47 18.21 0.46
C LYS A 21 -3.73 18.32 -0.86
N LEU A 22 -4.13 17.53 -1.87
CA LEU A 22 -3.51 17.53 -3.20
C LEU A 22 -3.52 18.91 -3.89
N ALA A 23 -4.58 19.70 -3.71
CA ALA A 23 -4.64 21.06 -4.26
C ALA A 23 -3.53 21.96 -3.67
N ALA A 24 -3.37 21.95 -2.35
CA ALA A 24 -2.33 22.71 -1.70
C ALA A 24 -0.92 22.19 -2.01
N LEU A 25 -0.76 20.88 -2.22
CA LEU A 25 0.49 20.31 -2.71
C LEU A 25 0.81 20.78 -4.13
N ALA A 26 -0.19 20.85 -5.02
CA ALA A 26 0.00 21.40 -6.35
C ALA A 26 0.47 22.85 -6.31
N GLU A 27 -0.22 23.70 -5.52
CA GLU A 27 0.15 25.12 -5.34
C GLU A 27 1.59 25.28 -4.81
N LEU A 28 1.97 24.45 -3.82
CA LEU A 28 3.32 24.44 -3.29
C LEU A 28 4.34 24.08 -4.37
N LEU A 29 4.10 23.01 -5.13
CA LEU A 29 5.02 22.56 -6.18
C LEU A 29 5.10 23.56 -7.36
N GLU A 30 3.99 24.22 -7.69
CA GLU A 30 3.93 25.27 -8.72
C GLU A 30 4.61 26.57 -8.27
N SER A 31 4.78 26.81 -6.96
CA SER A 31 5.45 28.00 -6.44
C SER A 31 6.96 28.00 -6.63
N PHE A 32 7.56 26.84 -6.90
CA PHE A 32 8.98 26.73 -7.20
C PHE A 32 9.28 27.17 -8.64
N GLY A 33 10.45 27.75 -8.85
CA GLY A 33 10.91 28.21 -10.16
C GLY A 33 11.11 27.04 -11.15
N GLU A 34 11.02 27.36 -12.46
CA GLU A 34 11.17 26.34 -13.52
C GLU A 34 12.53 25.63 -13.54
N ASN A 35 13.57 26.28 -12.97
CA ASN A 35 14.93 25.74 -12.88
C ASN A 35 15.25 25.09 -11.54
N GLU A 36 14.27 24.94 -10.65
CA GLU A 36 14.46 24.31 -9.36
C GLU A 36 14.14 22.83 -9.43
N GLU A 37 15.05 21.98 -8.95
CA GLU A 37 14.83 20.55 -8.80
C GLU A 37 14.22 20.26 -7.42
N ILE A 38 13.10 19.54 -7.41
CA ILE A 38 12.38 19.13 -6.21
C ILE A 38 12.45 17.62 -6.07
N LEU A 39 13.02 17.14 -4.97
CA LEU A 39 12.96 15.73 -4.61
C LEU A 39 11.74 15.48 -3.71
N TYR A 40 10.72 14.82 -4.24
CA TYR A 40 9.57 14.38 -3.46
C TYR A 40 9.78 12.96 -2.92
N LEU A 41 9.89 12.83 -1.60
CA LEU A 41 10.05 11.54 -0.93
C LEU A 41 8.68 10.90 -0.66
N ALA A 42 8.46 9.72 -1.23
CA ALA A 42 7.25 8.93 -1.04
C ALA A 42 7.54 7.63 -0.29
N SER A 43 6.58 7.14 0.48
CA SER A 43 6.65 5.80 1.05
C SER A 43 6.36 4.74 -0.01
N GLY A 44 7.13 3.67 -0.02
CA GLY A 44 6.91 2.55 -0.92
C GLY A 44 7.27 2.85 -2.37
N ASP A 45 6.53 2.27 -3.31
CA ASP A 45 6.66 2.57 -4.73
C ASP A 45 5.69 3.69 -5.13
N PRO A 46 6.15 4.78 -5.76
CA PRO A 46 5.29 5.91 -6.12
C PRO A 46 4.16 5.56 -7.09
N LEU A 47 4.30 4.51 -7.89
CA LEU A 47 3.32 4.08 -8.89
C LEU A 47 2.37 2.98 -8.42
N ILE A 48 2.64 2.37 -7.26
CA ILE A 48 1.76 1.35 -6.67
C ILE A 48 0.93 1.97 -5.55
N TYR A 49 -0.25 2.49 -5.90
CA TYR A 49 -1.17 3.21 -5.00
C TYR A 49 -0.52 4.41 -4.28
N GLY A 50 0.50 4.99 -4.90
CA GLY A 50 1.20 6.18 -4.43
C GLY A 50 0.86 7.45 -5.23
N LEU A 51 1.50 8.55 -4.88
CA LEU A 51 1.28 9.86 -5.52
C LEU A 51 1.90 9.98 -6.91
N GLY A 52 2.72 9.03 -7.35
CA GLY A 52 3.46 9.11 -8.60
C GLY A 52 2.56 9.28 -9.82
N LYS A 53 1.44 8.57 -9.87
CA LYS A 53 0.45 8.74 -10.95
C LYS A 53 -0.07 10.18 -11.01
N TRP A 54 -0.53 10.72 -9.87
CA TRP A 54 -1.07 12.07 -9.81
C TRP A 54 -0.04 13.13 -10.17
N LEU A 55 1.20 12.99 -9.67
CA LEU A 55 2.30 13.89 -10.03
C LEU A 55 2.60 13.86 -11.52
N SER A 56 2.67 12.67 -12.12
CA SER A 56 2.94 12.51 -13.56
C SER A 56 1.83 13.09 -14.44
N GLU A 57 0.57 12.99 -14.01
CA GLU A 57 -0.58 13.57 -14.72
C GLU A 57 -0.63 15.09 -14.56
N LYS A 58 -0.34 15.60 -13.37
CA LYS A 58 -0.39 17.05 -13.08
C LYS A 58 0.81 17.80 -13.69
N PHE A 59 1.99 17.22 -13.65
CA PHE A 59 3.25 17.85 -14.10
C PHE A 59 3.87 17.11 -15.27
N LYS A 60 3.10 16.91 -16.33
CA LYS A 60 3.52 16.15 -17.53
C LYS A 60 4.87 16.62 -18.08
N GLY A 61 5.78 15.68 -18.28
CA GLY A 61 7.12 15.94 -18.85
C GLY A 61 8.13 16.55 -17.88
N ARG A 62 7.72 16.81 -16.61
CA ARG A 62 8.57 17.42 -15.59
C ARG A 62 8.88 16.48 -14.42
N VAL A 63 8.35 15.26 -14.44
CA VAL A 63 8.48 14.29 -13.33
C VAL A 63 9.33 13.11 -13.78
N VAL A 64 10.35 12.80 -12.98
CA VAL A 64 11.11 11.56 -13.06
C VAL A 64 10.76 10.73 -11.82
N ILE A 65 10.38 9.48 -12.01
CA ILE A 65 10.01 8.58 -10.92
C ILE A 65 11.11 7.55 -10.70
N SER A 66 11.65 7.53 -9.49
CA SER A 66 12.52 6.44 -9.05
C SER A 66 11.66 5.35 -8.40
N PRO A 67 11.80 4.08 -8.81
CA PRO A 67 11.04 2.99 -8.22
C PRO A 67 11.44 2.76 -6.76
N GLY A 68 10.49 2.26 -5.99
CA GLY A 68 10.69 1.84 -4.61
C GLY A 68 10.11 0.44 -4.37
N ILE A 69 10.09 0.02 -3.12
CA ILE A 69 9.48 -1.25 -2.71
C ILE A 69 8.14 -0.92 -2.07
N SER A 70 7.04 -1.30 -2.72
CA SER A 70 5.71 -1.11 -2.18
C SER A 70 5.48 -1.97 -0.93
N ALA A 71 4.53 -1.59 -0.07
CA ALA A 71 4.14 -2.40 1.07
C ALA A 71 3.65 -3.79 0.66
N MET A 72 3.03 -3.93 -0.52
CA MET A 72 2.64 -5.23 -1.08
C MET A 72 3.84 -6.10 -1.41
N GLN A 73 4.87 -5.54 -2.08
CA GLN A 73 6.09 -6.26 -2.42
C GLN A 73 6.87 -6.64 -1.15
N TYR A 74 6.90 -5.72 -0.17
CA TYR A 74 7.52 -6.00 1.11
C TYR A 74 6.83 -7.17 1.82
N LEU A 75 5.49 -7.14 1.95
CA LEU A 75 4.73 -8.24 2.55
C LEU A 75 4.95 -9.56 1.79
N ALA A 76 4.91 -9.53 0.47
CA ALA A 76 5.17 -10.70 -0.37
C ALA A 76 6.54 -11.33 -0.09
N SER A 77 7.58 -10.49 0.09
CA SER A 77 8.92 -10.97 0.44
C SER A 77 8.99 -11.60 1.83
N ARG A 78 8.26 -11.01 2.81
CA ARG A 78 8.22 -11.50 4.19
C ARG A 78 7.58 -12.89 4.32
N ILE A 79 6.68 -13.24 3.40
CA ILE A 79 5.98 -14.53 3.37
C ILE A 79 6.43 -15.44 2.23
N ALA A 80 7.51 -15.09 1.55
CA ALA A 80 8.06 -15.81 0.40
C ALA A 80 7.00 -16.13 -0.69
N LEU A 81 6.05 -15.22 -0.93
CA LEU A 81 4.98 -15.37 -1.90
C LEU A 81 5.31 -14.64 -3.20
N PRO A 82 5.52 -15.33 -4.34
CA PRO A 82 5.71 -14.66 -5.63
C PRO A 82 4.49 -13.84 -6.05
N MET A 83 4.73 -12.62 -6.54
CA MET A 83 3.65 -11.73 -7.00
C MET A 83 3.24 -11.96 -8.46
N ASN A 84 3.85 -12.92 -9.16
CA ASN A 84 3.44 -13.31 -10.50
C ASN A 84 1.95 -13.70 -10.50
N ASP A 85 1.22 -13.24 -11.50
CA ASP A 85 -0.23 -13.48 -11.65
C ASP A 85 -1.10 -12.99 -10.48
N ALA A 86 -0.57 -12.10 -9.65
CA ALA A 86 -1.34 -11.47 -8.59
C ALA A 86 -2.16 -10.28 -9.11
N TYR A 87 -3.37 -10.16 -8.62
CA TYR A 87 -4.17 -8.95 -8.81
C TYR A 87 -3.88 -7.95 -7.70
N LEU A 88 -3.59 -6.70 -8.06
CA LEU A 88 -3.33 -5.62 -7.13
C LEU A 88 -4.52 -4.66 -7.10
N THR A 89 -5.02 -4.35 -5.91
CA THR A 89 -6.14 -3.42 -5.74
C THR A 89 -5.99 -2.60 -4.46
N SER A 90 -6.91 -1.67 -4.26
CA SER A 90 -6.96 -0.81 -3.07
C SER A 90 -8.40 -0.53 -2.69
N SER A 91 -8.69 -0.46 -1.40
CA SER A 91 -9.97 0.02 -0.88
C SER A 91 -10.01 1.54 -0.67
N HIS A 92 -8.87 2.23 -0.81
CA HIS A 92 -8.81 3.68 -0.67
C HIS A 92 -9.77 4.40 -1.64
N ALA A 93 -10.63 5.22 -1.09
CA ALA A 93 -11.60 6.08 -1.80
C ALA A 93 -12.70 5.36 -2.61
N LYS A 94 -12.72 4.03 -2.66
CA LYS A 94 -13.80 3.26 -3.31
C LYS A 94 -13.92 1.87 -2.71
N VAL A 95 -15.14 1.34 -2.72
CA VAL A 95 -15.37 -0.08 -2.40
C VAL A 95 -14.77 -0.93 -3.52
N PRO A 96 -13.91 -1.91 -3.21
CA PRO A 96 -13.35 -2.82 -4.21
C PRO A 96 -14.45 -3.70 -4.87
N ASN A 97 -14.14 -4.21 -6.06
CA ASN A 97 -15.00 -5.23 -6.67
C ASN A 97 -14.76 -6.59 -5.99
N PHE A 98 -15.57 -6.90 -4.98
CA PHE A 98 -15.42 -8.14 -4.22
C PHE A 98 -15.73 -9.39 -5.04
N ASP A 99 -16.60 -9.34 -6.04
CA ASP A 99 -16.88 -10.50 -6.91
C ASP A 99 -15.62 -10.87 -7.69
N LEU A 100 -14.90 -9.87 -8.21
CA LEU A 100 -13.62 -10.10 -8.86
C LEU A 100 -12.57 -10.60 -7.87
N ILE A 101 -12.40 -9.94 -6.72
CA ILE A 101 -11.40 -10.31 -5.71
C ILE A 101 -11.60 -11.77 -5.28
N MET A 102 -12.84 -12.16 -5.00
CA MET A 102 -13.16 -13.51 -4.49
C MET A 102 -13.08 -14.58 -5.57
N SER A 103 -13.11 -14.22 -6.86
CA SER A 103 -12.93 -15.15 -7.98
C SER A 103 -11.46 -15.45 -8.30
N LEU A 104 -10.52 -14.65 -7.77
CA LEU A 104 -9.09 -14.78 -8.05
C LEU A 104 -8.36 -15.53 -6.94
N SER A 105 -7.30 -16.22 -7.34
CA SER A 105 -6.51 -17.06 -6.41
C SER A 105 -5.53 -16.29 -5.54
N LYS A 106 -5.13 -15.08 -5.98
CA LYS A 106 -4.11 -14.28 -5.29
C LYS A 106 -4.36 -12.79 -5.52
N VAL A 107 -4.73 -12.06 -4.47
CA VAL A 107 -5.04 -10.64 -4.52
C VAL A 107 -4.36 -9.89 -3.39
N PHE A 108 -3.63 -8.84 -3.72
CA PHE A 108 -3.06 -7.90 -2.75
C PHE A 108 -3.92 -6.65 -2.67
N ILE A 109 -4.23 -6.20 -1.47
CA ILE A 109 -5.14 -5.09 -1.21
C ILE A 109 -4.50 -4.10 -0.23
N VAL A 110 -4.28 -2.86 -0.67
CA VAL A 110 -4.04 -1.75 0.29
C VAL A 110 -5.37 -1.38 0.89
N THR A 111 -5.49 -1.46 2.19
CA THR A 111 -6.76 -1.27 2.91
C THR A 111 -6.90 0.15 3.46
N ASP A 112 -8.11 0.50 3.86
CA ASP A 112 -8.42 1.69 4.64
C ASP A 112 -9.28 1.32 5.87
N GLN A 113 -9.66 2.33 6.66
CA GLN A 113 -10.46 2.11 7.87
C GLN A 113 -11.90 1.65 7.62
N LYS A 114 -12.42 1.80 6.38
CA LYS A 114 -13.80 1.41 6.03
C LYS A 114 -13.88 -0.01 5.49
N VAL A 115 -12.84 -0.41 4.76
CA VAL A 115 -12.73 -1.74 4.17
C VAL A 115 -11.34 -2.28 4.54
N GLY A 116 -11.30 -2.84 5.72
CA GLY A 116 -10.12 -3.47 6.31
C GLY A 116 -10.12 -4.99 6.15
N PRO A 117 -9.20 -5.67 6.85
CA PRO A 117 -9.08 -7.12 6.80
C PRO A 117 -10.37 -7.87 7.17
N TYR A 118 -11.11 -7.37 8.17
CA TYR A 118 -12.36 -8.01 8.60
C TYR A 118 -13.44 -7.94 7.53
N GLU A 119 -13.70 -6.76 6.94
CA GLU A 119 -14.69 -6.60 5.87
C GLU A 119 -14.35 -7.48 4.66
N ILE A 120 -13.07 -7.55 4.30
CA ILE A 120 -12.60 -8.42 3.21
C ILE A 120 -12.86 -9.89 3.53
N ALA A 121 -12.55 -10.32 4.75
CA ALA A 121 -12.77 -11.68 5.21
C ALA A 121 -14.26 -12.05 5.19
N GLN A 122 -15.12 -11.14 5.67
CA GLN A 122 -16.57 -11.34 5.67
C GLN A 122 -17.15 -11.53 4.24
N GLU A 123 -16.55 -10.91 3.25
CA GLU A 123 -16.97 -11.12 1.86
C GLU A 123 -16.66 -12.54 1.35
N ALA A 124 -15.60 -13.17 1.83
CA ALA A 124 -15.33 -14.59 1.55
C ALA A 124 -16.33 -15.49 2.30
N VAL A 125 -16.53 -15.24 3.60
CA VAL A 125 -17.45 -16.01 4.44
C VAL A 125 -18.90 -15.97 3.93
N LYS A 126 -19.39 -14.77 3.57
CA LYS A 126 -20.74 -14.60 2.99
C LYS A 126 -20.98 -15.39 1.71
N ARG A 127 -19.93 -15.61 0.93
CA ARG A 127 -19.97 -16.39 -0.32
C ARG A 127 -19.71 -17.88 -0.11
N GLY A 128 -19.43 -18.32 1.11
CA GLY A 128 -19.08 -19.70 1.43
C GLY A 128 -17.76 -20.14 0.81
N LEU A 129 -16.82 -19.20 0.61
CA LEU A 129 -15.53 -19.45 0.01
C LEU A 129 -14.45 -19.68 1.08
N TYR A 130 -13.63 -20.69 0.87
CA TYR A 130 -12.44 -20.93 1.68
C TYR A 130 -11.30 -20.06 1.15
N LYS A 131 -11.02 -18.98 1.85
CA LYS A 131 -9.90 -18.08 1.57
C LYS A 131 -9.02 -17.97 2.80
N VAL A 132 -7.72 -17.79 2.56
CA VAL A 132 -6.73 -17.44 3.58
C VAL A 132 -6.40 -15.97 3.45
N LEU A 133 -6.40 -15.25 4.56
CA LEU A 133 -5.91 -13.88 4.61
C LEU A 133 -4.52 -13.84 5.24
N VAL A 134 -3.65 -13.10 4.57
CA VAL A 134 -2.39 -12.63 5.15
C VAL A 134 -2.57 -11.15 5.44
N ILE A 135 -2.38 -10.75 6.68
CA ILE A 135 -2.55 -9.37 7.13
C ILE A 135 -1.20 -8.87 7.62
N GLY A 136 -0.63 -7.91 6.90
CA GLY A 136 0.62 -7.25 7.30
C GLY A 136 0.33 -5.87 7.87
N GLU A 137 0.47 -5.72 9.18
CA GLU A 137 0.28 -4.46 9.91
C GLU A 137 1.62 -3.82 10.22
N GLN A 138 1.70 -2.49 10.18
CA GLN A 138 2.90 -1.70 10.50
C GLN A 138 4.17 -2.21 9.80
N LEU A 139 4.01 -2.61 8.52
CA LEU A 139 5.09 -3.20 7.74
C LEU A 139 6.33 -2.30 7.69
N SER A 140 7.50 -2.86 7.98
CA SER A 140 8.79 -2.18 8.10
C SER A 140 8.95 -1.22 9.31
N TYR A 141 8.03 -1.24 10.26
CA TYR A 141 8.15 -0.56 11.56
C TYR A 141 8.57 -1.54 12.65
N GLU A 142 8.93 -1.04 13.84
CA GLU A 142 9.37 -1.87 14.97
C GLU A 142 8.26 -2.81 15.48
N ASP A 143 7.01 -2.38 15.34
CA ASP A 143 5.80 -3.12 15.71
C ASP A 143 5.17 -3.89 14.55
N GLU A 144 5.98 -4.22 13.52
CA GLU A 144 5.53 -5.05 12.39
C GLU A 144 4.90 -6.36 12.87
N ARG A 145 3.70 -6.63 12.36
CA ARG A 145 3.00 -7.88 12.61
C ARG A 145 2.45 -8.47 11.32
N ILE A 146 2.72 -9.75 11.10
CA ILE A 146 2.16 -10.51 9.97
C ILE A 146 1.34 -11.66 10.53
N THR A 147 0.05 -11.68 10.19
CA THR A 147 -0.89 -12.70 10.63
C THR A 147 -1.41 -13.46 9.41
N ILE A 148 -1.46 -14.79 9.50
CA ILE A 148 -1.94 -15.67 8.43
C ILE A 148 -3.01 -16.58 9.03
N LEU A 149 -4.24 -16.49 8.54
CA LEU A 149 -5.37 -17.26 9.07
C LEU A 149 -6.49 -17.43 8.02
N PRO A 150 -7.36 -18.45 8.20
CA PRO A 150 -8.58 -18.56 7.41
C PRO A 150 -9.46 -17.31 7.51
N ALA A 151 -10.17 -16.95 6.45
CA ALA A 151 -11.08 -15.81 6.47
C ALA A 151 -12.14 -15.88 7.59
N SER A 152 -12.58 -17.08 7.95
CA SER A 152 -13.53 -17.30 9.03
C SER A 152 -13.00 -16.99 10.45
N GLU A 153 -11.69 -16.86 10.60
CA GLU A 153 -11.02 -16.61 11.87
C GLU A 153 -10.52 -15.15 12.01
N VAL A 154 -10.75 -14.32 10.99
CA VAL A 154 -10.38 -12.89 11.04
C VAL A 154 -11.29 -12.16 12.02
N GLU A 155 -10.71 -11.59 13.05
CA GLU A 155 -11.44 -10.91 14.12
C GLU A 155 -11.92 -9.52 13.70
N ASP A 156 -13.09 -9.12 14.22
CA ASP A 156 -13.61 -7.76 14.14
C ASP A 156 -12.90 -6.88 15.17
N ARG A 157 -11.85 -6.20 14.73
CA ARG A 157 -11.06 -5.28 15.54
C ARG A 157 -10.52 -4.13 14.70
N GLU A 158 -10.02 -3.10 15.35
CA GLU A 158 -9.21 -2.10 14.68
C GLU A 158 -7.89 -2.72 14.21
N TYR A 159 -7.55 -2.45 12.96
CA TYR A 159 -6.28 -2.82 12.34
C TYR A 159 -5.45 -1.57 12.13
N GLU A 160 -4.18 -1.66 12.51
CA GLU A 160 -3.21 -0.62 12.18
C GLU A 160 -3.01 -0.49 10.66
N MET A 161 -2.20 0.47 10.22
CA MET A 161 -1.88 0.62 8.80
C MET A 161 -1.46 -0.72 8.20
N ASN A 162 -2.23 -1.23 7.22
CA ASN A 162 -2.03 -2.60 6.78
C ASN A 162 -2.19 -2.82 5.27
N VAL A 163 -1.68 -3.96 4.84
CA VAL A 163 -1.93 -4.59 3.54
C VAL A 163 -2.49 -5.98 3.80
N ALA A 164 -3.56 -6.34 3.11
CA ALA A 164 -4.11 -7.68 3.13
C ALA A 164 -3.78 -8.44 1.83
N VAL A 165 -3.54 -9.75 1.95
CA VAL A 165 -3.49 -10.66 0.80
C VAL A 165 -4.60 -11.69 0.96
N VAL A 166 -5.42 -11.84 -0.09
CA VAL A 166 -6.44 -12.88 -0.16
C VAL A 166 -5.93 -14.00 -1.06
N LEU A 167 -5.92 -15.22 -0.52
CA LEU A 167 -5.40 -16.40 -1.20
C LEU A 167 -6.43 -17.52 -1.23
N ASP A 168 -6.39 -18.35 -2.26
CA ASP A 168 -7.06 -19.64 -2.23
C ASP A 168 -6.35 -20.58 -1.23
N GLU A 169 -7.08 -21.54 -0.69
CA GLU A 169 -6.52 -22.61 0.13
C GLU A 169 -5.47 -23.39 -0.68
N GLY A 170 -4.33 -23.68 -0.04
CA GLY A 170 -3.25 -24.46 -0.65
C GLY A 170 -2.12 -23.63 -1.29
N PHE A 171 -2.18 -22.30 -1.26
CA PHE A 171 -0.96 -21.53 -1.54
C PHE A 171 0.10 -21.81 -0.49
N GLY A 172 1.23 -22.39 -0.92
CA GLY A 172 2.38 -22.63 -0.07
C GLY A 172 2.97 -21.29 0.40
N ILE A 173 2.60 -20.87 1.59
CA ILE A 173 3.19 -19.73 2.28
C ILE A 173 4.28 -20.28 3.17
N TYR A 174 5.50 -19.91 2.91
CA TYR A 174 6.61 -20.27 3.77
C TYR A 174 6.73 -19.25 4.88
N GLN A 175 6.38 -19.65 6.10
CA GLN A 175 6.77 -18.93 7.31
C GLN A 175 8.26 -19.21 7.54
N GLY A 176 9.11 -18.22 7.28
CA GLY A 176 10.53 -18.25 7.63
C GLY A 176 10.76 -17.88 9.07
#